data_834c50805fd22f444dd3cb64e12d6fad
#
_entry.id   834c50805fd22f444dd3cb64e12d6fad
#
_cell.length_a   1.000
_cell.length_b   1.000
_cell.length_c   1.000
_cell.angle_alpha   90.00
_cell.angle_beta   90.00
_cell.angle_gamma   90.00
#
_symmetry.space_group_name_H-M   'P 1'
#
loop_
_entity.id
_entity.type
_entity.pdbx_description
1 polymer ?
#
loop_
_entity_poly.entity_id
_entity_poly.type
_entity_poly.pdbx_seq_one_letter_code
_entity_poly.pdbx_strand_id
1 'polypeptide(L)'
;MANKLELTWYGKDEPIRVEPRLLIENTELSNTATDPDTQNMLIHGDNLLALKALESKFAGQVKCIYIDPPFNTGQAFENYDDNLEMSIWLDLMRSRLQIIHTLLKNDGTLFVHIDDQNLPYLTLLLDEIFGKQNRLYLITFKQGAATGHKAINPGCVTTTNFILMYSKKKEFWNPNRVYTKRDRDDRYTKFITNIHDNYANWNIITLIEAFAQANEIDLPTARKCVKNNPTLLDQFVINNAISVIRTARPDMKSVGKEVQEAVLASRDKPTEILYLHRENNPDMYFISGERILFYKDKLRLIDGELVSAEPLTTLWDDILSNNLHKEGNVSFPKGKKPEHLIKRVLEIATSEGDLVMDSFLGSGTTIAVAHKMKRRWIGIEMGEQAYTHCKPRIDALISDKDKSGVTKSVDWQGGGGYRLYEVAPTLINKDPFDEYVINEDYDANMLAAAVALHEGFRYQPD
;
A
#
# COMPACT_ATOMS: atom_id res chain seq x y z
N MET A 1 -10.95 -26.58 27.29
CA MET A 1 -10.74 -25.15 26.99
C MET A 1 -9.50 -25.10 26.13
N ALA A 2 -9.58 -24.54 24.93
CA ALA A 2 -8.35 -24.30 24.10
C ALA A 2 -7.50 -23.27 24.82
N ASN A 3 -6.21 -23.56 25.02
CA ASN A 3 -5.27 -22.63 25.59
C ASN A 3 -5.13 -21.45 24.60
N LYS A 4 -5.67 -20.28 24.97
CA LYS A 4 -5.60 -19.03 24.17
C LYS A 4 -4.41 -18.22 24.68
N LEU A 5 -3.51 -17.83 23.79
CA LEU A 5 -2.50 -16.82 24.09
C LEU A 5 -3.20 -15.46 24.07
N GLU A 6 -3.06 -14.71 25.14
CA GLU A 6 -3.72 -13.42 25.32
C GLU A 6 -2.79 -12.41 25.96
N LEU A 7 -2.79 -11.18 25.45
CA LEU A 7 -2.12 -10.04 26.05
C LEU A 7 -3.08 -9.40 27.06
N THR A 8 -2.66 -9.28 28.33
CA THR A 8 -3.48 -8.72 29.41
C THR A 8 -2.85 -7.44 29.95
N TRP A 9 -3.66 -6.42 30.23
CA TRP A 9 -3.28 -5.17 30.90
C TRP A 9 -4.43 -4.68 31.77
N TYR A 10 -4.13 -3.70 32.63
CA TYR A 10 -5.13 -3.09 33.51
C TYR A 10 -6.19 -2.34 32.67
N GLY A 11 -7.46 -2.61 32.92
CA GLY A 11 -8.59 -2.00 32.20
C GLY A 11 -9.05 -2.76 30.95
N LYS A 12 -8.31 -3.79 30.47
CA LYS A 12 -8.66 -4.52 29.23
C LYS A 12 -10.08 -5.05 29.19
N ASP A 13 -10.58 -5.57 30.32
CA ASP A 13 -11.91 -6.19 30.42
C ASP A 13 -13.04 -5.16 30.63
N GLU A 14 -12.71 -3.88 30.77
CA GLU A 14 -13.70 -2.83 30.86
C GLU A 14 -14.41 -2.67 29.50
N PRO A 15 -15.77 -2.55 29.50
CA PRO A 15 -16.49 -2.36 28.26
C PRO A 15 -16.19 -0.99 27.66
N ILE A 16 -15.80 -1.00 26.38
CA ILE A 16 -15.57 0.21 25.61
C ILE A 16 -16.95 0.84 25.35
N ARG A 17 -17.25 1.93 26.05
CA ARG A 17 -18.46 2.73 25.84
C ARG A 17 -18.12 3.94 25.03
N VAL A 18 -18.59 3.99 23.80
CA VAL A 18 -18.40 5.15 22.89
C VAL A 18 -19.78 5.73 22.62
N GLU A 19 -19.97 6.99 22.97
CA GLU A 19 -21.17 7.72 22.63
C GLU A 19 -21.27 7.87 21.09
N PRO A 20 -22.35 7.43 20.43
CA PRO A 20 -22.57 7.70 19.03
C PRO A 20 -22.69 9.22 18.81
N ARG A 21 -21.88 9.75 17.89
CA ARG A 21 -21.91 11.19 17.54
C ARG A 21 -22.41 11.38 16.12
N LEU A 22 -23.05 12.51 15.88
CA LEU A 22 -23.37 12.92 14.52
C LEU A 22 -22.11 13.37 13.80
N LEU A 23 -22.10 13.20 12.48
CA LEU A 23 -21.16 13.85 11.57
C LEU A 23 -21.93 14.99 10.88
N ILE A 24 -21.54 16.23 11.16
CA ILE A 24 -22.18 17.44 10.64
C ILE A 24 -21.37 17.91 9.45
N GLU A 25 -22.00 18.00 8.27
CA GLU A 25 -21.32 18.53 7.09
C GLU A 25 -21.08 20.04 7.24
N ASN A 26 -19.82 20.44 7.05
CA ASN A 26 -19.45 21.83 6.89
C ASN A 26 -19.44 22.18 5.39
N THR A 27 -20.56 22.70 4.90
CA THR A 27 -20.77 22.98 3.48
C THR A 27 -19.85 24.09 2.94
N GLU A 28 -19.41 25.02 3.80
CA GLU A 28 -18.50 26.11 3.41
C GLU A 28 -17.08 25.60 3.16
N LEU A 29 -16.66 24.56 3.88
CA LEU A 29 -15.34 23.95 3.76
C LEU A 29 -15.31 22.74 2.82
N SER A 30 -16.47 22.19 2.46
CA SER A 30 -16.60 21.13 1.46
C SER A 30 -16.22 21.64 0.07
N ASN A 31 -15.67 20.77 -0.77
CA ASN A 31 -15.33 21.09 -2.16
C ASN A 31 -16.07 20.13 -3.09
N THR A 32 -17.25 20.53 -3.52
CA THR A 32 -18.17 19.72 -4.34
C THR A 32 -18.44 20.33 -5.71
N ALA A 33 -17.75 21.41 -6.07
CA ALA A 33 -18.04 22.19 -7.29
C ALA A 33 -17.87 21.37 -8.57
N THR A 34 -16.89 20.47 -8.63
CA THR A 34 -16.61 19.61 -9.80
C THR A 34 -17.20 18.20 -9.66
N ASP A 35 -17.65 17.81 -8.46
CA ASP A 35 -18.27 16.52 -8.16
C ASP A 35 -19.33 16.70 -7.05
N PRO A 36 -20.55 17.17 -7.39
CA PRO A 36 -21.61 17.41 -6.41
C PRO A 36 -22.07 16.14 -5.67
N ASP A 37 -21.93 14.97 -6.32
CA ASP A 37 -22.38 13.68 -5.80
C ASP A 37 -21.25 12.92 -5.09
N THR A 38 -20.13 13.57 -4.83
CA THR A 38 -18.97 12.96 -4.19
C THR A 38 -19.31 12.30 -2.86
N GLN A 39 -18.75 11.12 -2.65
CA GLN A 39 -18.87 10.36 -1.41
C GLN A 39 -17.56 10.37 -0.59
N ASN A 40 -16.57 11.14 -1.03
CA ASN A 40 -15.34 11.31 -0.30
C ASN A 40 -15.57 12.16 0.95
N MET A 41 -15.01 11.72 2.09
CA MET A 41 -15.24 12.36 3.37
C MET A 41 -13.92 12.73 4.04
N LEU A 42 -13.74 14.01 4.37
CA LEU A 42 -12.73 14.48 5.30
C LEU A 42 -13.44 14.80 6.62
N ILE A 43 -13.07 14.11 7.69
CA ILE A 43 -13.73 14.24 8.99
C ILE A 43 -12.75 14.83 9.98
N HIS A 44 -13.12 15.96 10.60
CA HIS A 44 -12.38 16.54 11.71
C HIS A 44 -12.98 16.10 13.04
N GLY A 45 -12.15 15.59 13.94
CA GLY A 45 -12.52 15.18 15.29
C GLY A 45 -11.83 13.90 15.76
N ASP A 46 -12.09 13.50 17.00
CA ASP A 46 -11.56 12.26 17.57
C ASP A 46 -11.95 11.06 16.73
N ASN A 47 -10.96 10.26 16.36
CA ASN A 47 -11.17 9.16 15.43
C ASN A 47 -11.97 7.98 16.03
N LEU A 48 -12.01 7.80 17.36
CA LEU A 48 -12.87 6.79 17.97
C LEU A 48 -14.35 7.15 17.83
N LEU A 49 -14.68 8.45 18.05
CA LEU A 49 -16.02 8.98 17.88
C LEU A 49 -16.46 8.96 16.41
N ALA A 50 -15.57 9.39 15.52
CA ALA A 50 -15.81 9.37 14.07
C ALA A 50 -16.01 7.95 13.53
N LEU A 51 -15.14 6.98 13.91
CA LEU A 51 -15.27 5.58 13.54
C LEU A 51 -16.61 4.99 14.02
N LYS A 52 -17.02 5.33 15.27
CA LYS A 52 -18.31 4.89 15.82
C LYS A 52 -19.49 5.45 15.03
N ALA A 53 -19.43 6.73 14.64
CA ALA A 53 -20.44 7.36 13.81
C ALA A 53 -20.56 6.71 12.42
N LEU A 54 -19.44 6.27 11.85
CA LEU A 54 -19.39 5.60 10.54
C LEU A 54 -19.90 4.15 10.56
N GLU A 55 -19.88 3.49 11.72
CA GLU A 55 -20.15 2.05 11.84
C GLU A 55 -21.51 1.67 11.24
N SER A 56 -22.56 2.41 11.56
CA SER A 56 -23.93 2.10 11.08
C SER A 56 -24.07 2.17 9.55
N LYS A 57 -23.29 3.03 8.90
CA LYS A 57 -23.39 3.26 7.45
C LYS A 57 -22.36 2.44 6.65
N PHE A 58 -21.16 2.21 7.20
CA PHE A 58 -20.04 1.65 6.45
C PHE A 58 -19.57 0.28 6.94
N ALA A 59 -20.26 -0.39 7.89
CA ALA A 59 -19.94 -1.74 8.31
C ALA A 59 -19.82 -2.69 7.10
N GLY A 60 -18.70 -3.37 6.97
CA GLY A 60 -18.43 -4.32 5.88
C GLY A 60 -18.25 -3.69 4.49
N GLN A 61 -17.96 -2.39 4.37
CA GLN A 61 -17.86 -1.71 3.08
C GLN A 61 -16.46 -1.23 2.73
N VAL A 62 -15.54 -1.06 3.69
CA VAL A 62 -14.20 -0.52 3.44
C VAL A 62 -13.30 -1.61 2.89
N LYS A 63 -12.71 -1.39 1.72
CA LYS A 63 -11.85 -2.35 1.03
C LYS A 63 -10.42 -2.34 1.56
N CYS A 64 -9.88 -1.17 1.85
CA CYS A 64 -8.52 -1.00 2.36
C CYS A 64 -8.51 0.05 3.48
N ILE A 65 -7.89 -0.29 4.59
CA ILE A 65 -7.60 0.65 5.66
C ILE A 65 -6.09 0.69 5.84
N TYR A 66 -5.51 1.88 5.76
CA TYR A 66 -4.13 2.14 6.14
C TYR A 66 -4.13 3.10 7.31
N ILE A 67 -3.41 2.79 8.36
CA ILE A 67 -3.24 3.67 9.51
C ILE A 67 -1.78 3.78 9.94
N ASP A 68 -1.42 4.97 10.38
CA ASP A 68 -0.11 5.33 10.95
C ASP A 68 -0.33 5.93 12.35
N PRO A 69 -0.67 5.08 13.35
CA PRO A 69 -0.97 5.56 14.69
C PRO A 69 0.28 6.10 15.39
N PRO A 70 0.15 6.85 16.51
CA PRO A 70 1.28 7.21 17.36
C PRO A 70 2.07 5.96 17.75
N PHE A 71 3.40 5.98 17.55
CA PHE A 71 4.25 4.81 17.81
C PHE A 71 4.53 4.58 19.29
N ASN A 72 4.22 5.55 20.13
CA ASN A 72 4.45 5.51 21.58
C ASN A 72 5.93 5.29 21.96
N THR A 73 6.82 6.03 21.31
CA THR A 73 8.28 5.94 21.48
C THR A 73 8.84 6.93 22.47
N GLY A 74 8.00 7.79 23.05
CA GLY A 74 8.41 8.89 23.93
C GLY A 74 9.12 10.03 23.21
N GLN A 75 9.10 10.07 21.88
CA GLN A 75 9.61 11.19 21.10
C GLN A 75 8.59 12.34 21.11
N ALA A 76 9.06 13.56 21.37
CA ALA A 76 8.20 14.74 21.31
C ALA A 76 7.79 15.00 19.84
N PHE A 77 6.55 14.73 19.51
CA PHE A 77 5.90 15.17 18.28
C PHE A 77 5.05 16.40 18.62
N GLU A 78 5.12 17.43 17.79
CA GLU A 78 4.39 18.69 18.02
C GLU A 78 2.87 18.51 18.00
N ASN A 79 2.38 17.45 17.36
CA ASN A 79 0.96 17.26 17.06
C ASN A 79 0.32 16.05 17.74
N TYR A 80 1.10 15.19 18.43
CA TYR A 80 0.58 13.96 19.06
C TYR A 80 1.33 13.65 20.36
N ASP A 81 0.60 13.17 21.36
CA ASP A 81 1.19 12.60 22.57
C ASP A 81 1.72 11.19 22.27
N ASP A 82 3.03 11.07 22.13
CA ASP A 82 3.74 9.82 21.83
C ASP A 82 4.39 9.22 23.11
N ASN A 83 3.92 9.58 24.29
CA ASN A 83 4.45 9.10 25.57
C ASN A 83 3.34 8.64 26.51
N LEU A 84 2.43 7.82 25.98
CA LEU A 84 1.37 7.22 26.78
C LEU A 84 1.90 6.02 27.57
N GLU A 85 1.33 5.79 28.76
CA GLU A 85 1.52 4.51 29.43
C GLU A 85 1.04 3.38 28.51
N MET A 86 1.75 2.25 28.49
CA MET A 86 1.49 1.15 27.57
C MET A 86 0.05 0.63 27.64
N SER A 87 -0.54 0.56 28.85
CA SER A 87 -1.94 0.16 29.03
C SER A 87 -2.92 1.10 28.34
N ILE A 88 -2.68 2.42 28.44
CA ILE A 88 -3.50 3.46 27.81
C ILE A 88 -3.37 3.38 26.29
N TRP A 89 -2.15 3.20 25.78
CA TRP A 89 -1.91 3.06 24.34
C TRP A 89 -2.58 1.79 23.76
N LEU A 90 -2.52 0.67 24.50
CA LEU A 90 -3.19 -0.57 24.09
C LEU A 90 -4.71 -0.42 24.07
N ASP A 91 -5.33 0.27 25.02
CA ASP A 91 -6.76 0.56 25.03
C ASP A 91 -7.17 1.51 23.90
N LEU A 92 -6.34 2.53 23.63
CA LEU A 92 -6.52 3.44 22.51
C LEU A 92 -6.54 2.67 21.19
N MET A 93 -5.60 1.77 20.98
CA MET A 93 -5.51 0.96 19.77
C MET A 93 -6.62 -0.09 19.70
N ARG A 94 -6.91 -0.80 20.81
CA ARG A 94 -7.94 -1.84 20.86
C ARG A 94 -9.32 -1.33 20.45
N SER A 95 -9.74 -0.22 21.03
CA SER A 95 -11.04 0.38 20.76
C SER A 95 -11.25 0.72 19.29
N ARG A 96 -10.24 1.29 18.66
CA ARG A 96 -10.27 1.69 17.25
C ARG A 96 -10.18 0.49 16.31
N LEU A 97 -9.29 -0.46 16.60
CA LEU A 97 -9.09 -1.66 15.78
C LEU A 97 -10.32 -2.56 15.75
N GLN A 98 -11.11 -2.63 16.83
CA GLN A 98 -12.37 -3.37 16.85
C GLN A 98 -13.40 -2.78 15.88
N ILE A 99 -13.55 -1.45 15.85
CA ILE A 99 -14.46 -0.79 14.89
C ILE A 99 -13.91 -0.90 13.47
N ILE A 100 -12.61 -0.72 13.27
CA ILE A 100 -11.93 -0.92 11.99
C ILE A 100 -12.20 -2.32 11.43
N HIS A 101 -12.13 -3.36 12.28
CA HIS A 101 -12.48 -4.73 11.87
C HIS A 101 -13.93 -4.83 11.40
N THR A 102 -14.88 -4.16 12.09
CA THR A 102 -16.29 -4.14 11.69
C THR A 102 -16.47 -3.45 10.32
N LEU A 103 -15.81 -2.33 10.09
CA LEU A 103 -15.91 -1.55 8.86
C LEU A 103 -15.34 -2.26 7.62
N LEU A 104 -14.33 -3.10 7.78
CA LEU A 104 -13.70 -3.81 6.66
C LEU A 104 -14.68 -4.77 5.96
N LYS A 105 -14.58 -4.85 4.62
CA LYS A 105 -15.18 -5.91 3.80
C LYS A 105 -14.58 -7.27 4.18
N ASN A 106 -15.29 -8.36 3.88
CA ASN A 106 -14.74 -9.71 4.11
C ASN A 106 -13.42 -9.97 3.36
N ASP A 107 -13.29 -9.40 2.17
CA ASP A 107 -12.08 -9.42 1.33
C ASP A 107 -11.19 -8.19 1.53
N GLY A 108 -11.48 -7.37 2.56
CA GLY A 108 -10.76 -6.15 2.87
C GLY A 108 -9.44 -6.39 3.58
N THR A 109 -8.55 -5.39 3.49
CA THR A 109 -7.19 -5.44 4.01
C THR A 109 -6.89 -4.27 4.93
N LEU A 110 -6.30 -4.55 6.08
CA LEU A 110 -5.75 -3.56 7.01
C LEU A 110 -4.23 -3.54 6.91
N PHE A 111 -3.66 -2.34 6.84
CA PHE A 111 -2.23 -2.07 6.97
C PHE A 111 -2.02 -1.16 8.18
N VAL A 112 -1.14 -1.55 9.10
CA VAL A 112 -0.78 -0.76 10.27
C VAL A 112 0.71 -0.52 10.30
N HIS A 113 1.11 0.73 10.18
CA HIS A 113 2.50 1.15 10.25
C HIS A 113 2.92 1.29 11.72
N ILE A 114 4.10 0.81 12.07
CA ILE A 114 4.60 0.84 13.45
C ILE A 114 6.14 0.73 13.46
N ASP A 115 6.76 1.18 14.54
CA ASP A 115 8.18 0.97 14.81
C ASP A 115 8.51 -0.43 15.38
N ASP A 116 9.78 -0.69 15.67
CA ASP A 116 10.25 -1.95 16.22
C ASP A 116 9.90 -2.13 17.70
N GLN A 117 9.75 -1.05 18.47
CA GLN A 117 9.53 -1.12 19.91
C GLN A 117 8.15 -1.68 20.26
N ASN A 118 7.11 -1.19 19.58
CA ASN A 118 5.73 -1.56 19.86
C ASN A 118 5.14 -2.60 18.89
N LEU A 119 5.92 -3.01 17.89
CA LEU A 119 5.54 -4.08 16.95
C LEU A 119 5.08 -5.38 17.63
N PRO A 120 5.74 -5.93 18.69
CA PRO A 120 5.31 -7.17 19.31
C PRO A 120 3.92 -7.05 19.95
N TYR A 121 3.67 -5.97 20.67
CA TYR A 121 2.40 -5.75 21.38
C TYR A 121 1.25 -5.53 20.41
N LEU A 122 1.47 -4.72 19.38
CA LEU A 122 0.48 -4.47 18.34
C LEU A 122 0.16 -5.75 17.54
N THR A 123 1.16 -6.57 17.28
CA THR A 123 0.96 -7.88 16.60
C THR A 123 0.05 -8.79 17.40
N LEU A 124 0.27 -8.89 18.72
CA LEU A 124 -0.58 -9.72 19.60
C LEU A 124 -2.01 -9.17 19.68
N LEU A 125 -2.17 -7.87 19.79
CA LEU A 125 -3.48 -7.22 19.81
C LEU A 125 -4.24 -7.45 18.49
N LEU A 126 -3.57 -7.31 17.34
CA LEU A 126 -4.17 -7.60 16.03
C LEU A 126 -4.48 -9.09 15.85
N ASP A 127 -3.62 -10.00 16.30
CA ASP A 127 -3.89 -11.44 16.29
C ASP A 127 -5.13 -11.79 17.13
N GLU A 128 -5.39 -11.06 18.22
CA GLU A 128 -6.57 -11.25 19.06
C GLU A 128 -7.85 -10.77 18.37
N ILE A 129 -7.81 -9.57 17.73
CA ILE A 129 -8.99 -8.95 17.11
C ILE A 129 -9.32 -9.60 15.75
N PHE A 130 -8.31 -9.76 14.89
CA PHE A 130 -8.47 -10.27 13.52
C PHE A 130 -8.36 -11.79 13.42
N GLY A 131 -7.72 -12.44 14.38
CA GLY A 131 -7.31 -13.83 14.32
C GLY A 131 -5.95 -14.01 13.62
N LYS A 132 -5.05 -14.77 14.25
CA LYS A 132 -3.69 -15.04 13.74
C LYS A 132 -3.70 -15.62 12.32
N GLN A 133 -4.70 -16.42 11.95
CA GLN A 133 -4.84 -17.01 10.61
C GLN A 133 -5.07 -15.96 9.52
N ASN A 134 -5.54 -14.77 9.87
CA ASN A 134 -5.80 -13.66 8.97
C ASN A 134 -4.62 -12.68 8.86
N ARG A 135 -3.54 -12.90 9.63
CA ARG A 135 -2.29 -12.18 9.43
C ARG A 135 -1.66 -12.63 8.12
N LEU A 136 -1.42 -11.68 7.22
CA LEU A 136 -0.89 -11.93 5.88
C LEU A 136 0.62 -11.81 5.85
N TYR A 137 1.14 -10.60 6.10
CA TYR A 137 2.56 -10.31 6.03
C TYR A 137 3.00 -9.34 7.13
N LEU A 138 4.26 -9.45 7.50
CA LEU A 138 5.03 -8.41 8.16
C LEU A 138 6.00 -7.84 7.11
N ILE A 139 5.84 -6.57 6.79
CA ILE A 139 6.62 -5.86 5.79
C ILE A 139 7.66 -5.01 6.52
N THR A 140 8.92 -5.12 6.12
CA THR A 140 10.00 -4.25 6.57
C THR A 140 10.12 -3.09 5.60
N PHE A 141 9.85 -1.86 6.08
CA PHE A 141 9.92 -0.64 5.29
C PHE A 141 11.17 0.17 5.68
N LYS A 142 12.01 0.48 4.69
CA LYS A 142 13.20 1.30 4.90
C LYS A 142 12.81 2.78 4.89
N GLN A 143 12.75 3.38 6.07
CA GLN A 143 12.34 4.77 6.25
C GLN A 143 13.49 5.77 6.10
N GLY A 144 14.72 5.36 6.35
CA GLY A 144 15.85 6.27 6.38
C GLY A 144 17.18 5.66 5.98
N ALA A 145 18.22 6.47 6.03
CA ALA A 145 19.60 6.04 5.82
C ALA A 145 20.42 6.22 7.11
N ALA A 146 21.49 5.41 7.26
CA ALA A 146 22.43 5.52 8.35
C ALA A 146 23.40 6.70 8.12
N THR A 147 22.88 7.94 8.10
CA THR A 147 23.65 9.17 7.84
C THR A 147 23.46 10.21 8.94
N GLY A 148 24.32 11.21 8.98
CA GLY A 148 24.25 12.31 9.94
C GLY A 148 24.52 11.87 11.39
N HIS A 149 23.88 12.52 12.35
CA HIS A 149 24.05 12.25 13.78
C HIS A 149 23.73 10.82 14.19
N LYS A 150 22.84 10.12 13.47
CA LYS A 150 22.51 8.71 13.75
C LYS A 150 23.71 7.77 13.56
N ALA A 151 24.62 8.09 12.62
CA ALA A 151 25.79 7.28 12.34
C ALA A 151 26.94 7.40 13.38
N ILE A 152 26.83 8.36 14.29
CA ILE A 152 27.85 8.62 15.33
C ILE A 152 27.65 7.71 16.54
N ASN A 153 26.43 7.24 16.78
CA ASN A 153 26.11 6.41 17.92
C ASN A 153 26.69 5.00 17.75
N PRO A 154 27.28 4.41 18.80
CA PRO A 154 27.74 3.02 18.77
C PRO A 154 26.55 2.06 18.64
N GLY A 155 26.73 0.96 17.94
CA GLY A 155 25.71 -0.08 17.74
C GLY A 155 25.01 0.03 16.39
N CYS A 156 23.79 -0.54 16.32
CA CYS A 156 23.00 -0.55 15.09
C CYS A 156 22.18 0.73 14.95
N VAL A 157 22.16 1.30 13.76
CA VAL A 157 21.32 2.44 13.42
C VAL A 157 19.95 1.95 12.93
N THR A 158 18.86 2.32 13.62
CA THR A 158 17.51 2.01 13.19
C THR A 158 17.16 2.84 11.95
N THR A 159 16.92 2.16 10.84
CA THR A 159 16.55 2.76 9.55
C THR A 159 15.25 2.22 9.00
N THR A 160 14.58 1.35 9.73
CA THR A 160 13.39 0.62 9.28
C THR A 160 12.22 0.82 10.23
N ASN A 161 11.02 0.84 9.64
CA ASN A 161 9.76 0.64 10.33
C ASN A 161 9.09 -0.61 9.76
N PHE A 162 7.94 -0.97 10.32
CA PHE A 162 7.21 -2.18 9.95
C PHE A 162 5.78 -1.86 9.56
N ILE A 163 5.23 -2.66 8.66
CA ILE A 163 3.82 -2.58 8.31
C ILE A 163 3.22 -3.97 8.52
N LEU A 164 2.32 -4.06 9.48
CA LEU A 164 1.52 -5.25 9.73
C LEU A 164 0.36 -5.29 8.73
N MET A 165 0.20 -6.40 8.03
CA MET A 165 -0.84 -6.58 7.03
C MET A 165 -1.77 -7.72 7.43
N TYR A 166 -3.06 -7.40 7.57
CA TYR A 166 -4.12 -8.34 7.92
C TYR A 166 -5.25 -8.29 6.90
N SER A 167 -5.87 -9.44 6.62
CA SER A 167 -7.18 -9.48 5.97
C SER A 167 -8.28 -9.59 7.01
N LYS A 168 -9.51 -9.17 6.70
CA LYS A 168 -10.65 -9.50 7.56
C LYS A 168 -10.91 -11.00 7.58
N LYS A 169 -10.91 -11.63 6.39
CA LYS A 169 -11.02 -13.09 6.22
C LYS A 169 -10.10 -13.54 5.09
N LYS A 170 -9.05 -14.27 5.43
CA LYS A 170 -8.02 -14.71 4.47
C LYS A 170 -8.57 -15.57 3.34
N GLU A 171 -9.64 -16.33 3.58
CA GLU A 171 -10.30 -17.18 2.58
C GLU A 171 -10.92 -16.39 1.40
N PHE A 172 -11.29 -15.10 1.64
CA PHE A 172 -11.82 -14.21 0.61
C PHE A 172 -10.75 -13.24 0.06
N TRP A 173 -9.57 -13.22 0.67
CA TRP A 173 -8.53 -12.28 0.29
C TRP A 173 -7.93 -12.58 -1.08
N ASN A 174 -8.08 -11.66 -2.01
CA ASN A 174 -7.58 -11.78 -3.38
C ASN A 174 -6.81 -10.50 -3.76
N PRO A 175 -5.50 -10.44 -3.50
CA PRO A 175 -4.70 -9.26 -3.79
C PRO A 175 -4.35 -9.15 -5.27
N ASN A 176 -4.11 -7.93 -5.72
CA ASN A 176 -3.48 -7.69 -7.00
C ASN A 176 -1.99 -8.07 -6.94
N ARG A 177 -1.48 -8.61 -8.03
CA ARG A 177 -0.06 -8.93 -8.14
C ARG A 177 0.73 -7.69 -8.50
N VAL A 178 1.54 -7.20 -7.58
CA VAL A 178 2.40 -6.02 -7.75
C VAL A 178 3.83 -6.44 -8.04
N TYR A 179 4.51 -5.65 -8.85
CA TYR A 179 5.90 -5.83 -9.23
C TYR A 179 6.71 -4.58 -8.88
N THR A 180 7.98 -4.78 -8.57
CA THR A 180 8.96 -3.71 -8.34
C THR A 180 10.02 -3.71 -9.43
N LYS A 181 10.53 -2.52 -9.74
CA LYS A 181 11.66 -2.34 -10.66
C LYS A 181 12.90 -3.01 -10.06
N ARG A 182 13.66 -3.65 -10.91
CA ARG A 182 14.95 -4.27 -10.55
C ARG A 182 15.99 -4.02 -11.63
N ASP A 183 17.24 -4.20 -11.27
CA ASP A 183 18.33 -4.21 -12.22
C ASP A 183 18.21 -5.38 -13.19
N ARG A 184 18.86 -5.27 -14.36
CA ARG A 184 18.91 -6.33 -15.35
C ARG A 184 19.42 -7.65 -14.73
N ASP A 185 18.74 -8.73 -15.02
CA ASP A 185 19.20 -10.07 -14.63
C ASP A 185 20.36 -10.52 -15.52
N ASP A 186 21.59 -10.48 -14.98
CA ASP A 186 22.84 -10.77 -15.69
C ASP A 186 22.96 -12.21 -16.19
N ARG A 187 22.08 -13.12 -15.75
CA ARG A 187 22.04 -14.50 -16.23
C ARG A 187 21.54 -14.62 -17.67
N TYR A 188 20.89 -13.59 -18.21
CA TYR A 188 20.46 -13.54 -19.59
C TYR A 188 21.61 -13.11 -20.49
N THR A 189 22.36 -14.10 -20.98
CA THR A 189 23.61 -13.91 -21.70
C THR A 189 23.59 -14.37 -23.15
N LYS A 190 22.45 -14.88 -23.62
CA LYS A 190 22.28 -15.43 -24.98
C LYS A 190 21.27 -14.61 -25.77
N PHE A 191 21.36 -14.68 -27.08
CA PHE A 191 20.50 -13.95 -28.02
C PHE A 191 20.15 -14.83 -29.23
N ILE A 192 18.89 -14.84 -29.65
CA ILE A 192 18.41 -15.51 -30.86
C ILE A 192 18.37 -14.48 -31.99
N THR A 193 19.21 -14.65 -33.01
CA THR A 193 19.34 -13.67 -34.10
C THR A 193 18.14 -13.66 -35.05
N ASN A 194 17.47 -14.78 -35.19
CA ASN A 194 16.35 -15.03 -36.11
C ASN A 194 15.10 -15.52 -35.36
N ILE A 195 14.71 -14.82 -34.33
CA ILE A 195 13.60 -15.20 -33.41
C ILE A 195 12.25 -15.39 -34.13
N HIS A 196 12.05 -14.76 -35.27
CA HIS A 196 10.81 -14.86 -36.09
C HIS A 196 10.76 -16.09 -37.00
N ASP A 197 11.87 -16.82 -37.12
CA ASP A 197 11.92 -18.08 -37.86
C ASP A 197 11.32 -19.24 -37.04
N ASN A 198 11.17 -20.40 -37.69
CA ASN A 198 10.81 -21.61 -36.98
C ASN A 198 11.86 -21.92 -35.89
N TYR A 199 11.41 -22.28 -34.69
CA TYR A 199 12.27 -22.55 -33.54
C TYR A 199 13.36 -23.58 -33.82
N ALA A 200 13.13 -24.55 -34.70
CA ALA A 200 14.11 -25.54 -35.10
C ALA A 200 15.35 -24.94 -35.80
N ASN A 201 15.22 -23.72 -36.34
CA ASN A 201 16.25 -23.02 -37.09
C ASN A 201 16.86 -21.86 -36.29
N TRP A 202 16.50 -21.66 -34.99
CA TRP A 202 17.01 -20.56 -34.22
C TRP A 202 18.53 -20.61 -34.08
N ASN A 203 19.19 -19.51 -34.42
CA ASN A 203 20.61 -19.31 -34.25
C ASN A 203 20.88 -18.53 -33.00
N ILE A 204 21.56 -19.18 -32.05
CA ILE A 204 21.83 -18.62 -30.71
C ILE A 204 23.30 -18.17 -30.61
N ILE A 205 23.50 -16.89 -30.38
CA ILE A 205 24.83 -16.28 -30.13
C ILE A 205 24.89 -15.72 -28.69
N THR A 206 26.03 -15.24 -28.27
CA THR A 206 26.13 -14.52 -26.99
C THR A 206 25.50 -13.13 -27.09
N LEU A 207 24.96 -12.62 -25.96
CA LEU A 207 24.33 -11.32 -25.91
C LEU A 207 25.31 -10.19 -26.31
N ILE A 208 26.61 -10.32 -25.93
CA ILE A 208 27.61 -9.32 -26.25
C ILE A 208 27.99 -9.33 -27.76
N GLU A 209 27.95 -10.50 -28.41
CA GLU A 209 28.09 -10.60 -29.88
C GLU A 209 26.94 -9.93 -30.59
N ALA A 210 25.69 -10.16 -30.13
CA ALA A 210 24.52 -9.49 -30.67
C ALA A 210 24.60 -7.97 -30.52
N PHE A 211 25.05 -7.48 -29.33
CA PHE A 211 25.27 -6.06 -29.09
C PHE A 211 26.35 -5.49 -30.02
N ALA A 212 27.46 -6.20 -30.22
CA ALA A 212 28.55 -5.80 -31.13
C ALA A 212 28.04 -5.69 -32.59
N GLN A 213 27.31 -6.70 -33.07
CA GLN A 213 26.72 -6.71 -34.42
C GLN A 213 25.73 -5.55 -34.62
N ALA A 214 24.84 -5.31 -33.67
CA ALA A 214 23.85 -4.25 -33.74
C ALA A 214 24.42 -2.83 -33.73
N ASN A 215 25.64 -2.64 -33.18
CA ASN A 215 26.34 -1.36 -33.15
C ASN A 215 27.50 -1.28 -34.18
N GLU A 216 27.67 -2.27 -35.04
CA GLU A 216 28.72 -2.34 -36.06
C GLU A 216 30.13 -2.16 -35.50
N ILE A 217 30.41 -2.74 -34.34
CA ILE A 217 31.69 -2.68 -33.64
C ILE A 217 32.25 -4.08 -33.40
N ASP A 218 33.58 -4.17 -33.19
CA ASP A 218 34.24 -5.44 -32.84
C ASP A 218 33.95 -5.85 -31.37
N LEU A 219 34.13 -7.12 -31.08
CA LEU A 219 33.81 -7.69 -29.77
C LEU A 219 34.61 -7.08 -28.60
N PRO A 220 35.94 -6.84 -28.73
CA PRO A 220 36.71 -6.13 -27.70
C PRO A 220 36.16 -4.73 -27.39
N THR A 221 35.82 -3.95 -28.41
CA THR A 221 35.23 -2.63 -28.28
C THR A 221 33.84 -2.70 -27.59
N ALA A 222 32.99 -3.65 -27.98
CA ALA A 222 31.70 -3.88 -27.35
C ALA A 222 31.83 -4.15 -25.84
N ARG A 223 32.74 -5.02 -25.44
CA ARG A 223 33.05 -5.31 -24.02
C ARG A 223 33.49 -4.08 -23.25
N LYS A 224 34.35 -3.26 -23.87
CA LYS A 224 34.83 -2.01 -23.26
C LYS A 224 33.71 -0.98 -23.10
N CYS A 225 32.85 -0.82 -24.13
CA CYS A 225 31.69 0.06 -24.07
C CYS A 225 30.73 -0.31 -22.95
N VAL A 226 30.34 -1.59 -22.86
CA VAL A 226 29.44 -2.10 -21.81
C VAL A 226 30.07 -1.97 -20.40
N LYS A 227 31.38 -2.21 -20.26
CA LYS A 227 32.07 -2.04 -18.98
C LYS A 227 32.06 -0.56 -18.52
N ASN A 228 32.23 0.38 -19.44
CA ASN A 228 32.26 1.81 -19.13
C ASN A 228 30.87 2.39 -18.92
N ASN A 229 29.86 1.85 -19.61
CA ASN A 229 28.47 2.26 -19.50
C ASN A 229 27.51 1.06 -19.61
N PRO A 230 27.20 0.41 -18.48
CA PRO A 230 26.31 -0.77 -18.45
C PRO A 230 24.90 -0.48 -18.97
N THR A 231 24.41 0.75 -18.84
CA THR A 231 23.05 1.13 -19.29
C THR A 231 22.83 0.94 -20.79
N LEU A 232 23.89 0.96 -21.60
CA LEU A 232 23.80 0.68 -23.05
C LEU A 232 23.32 -0.75 -23.30
N LEU A 233 23.86 -1.72 -22.56
CA LEU A 233 23.43 -3.11 -22.67
C LEU A 233 22.04 -3.32 -22.08
N ASP A 234 21.71 -2.64 -20.98
CA ASP A 234 20.38 -2.72 -20.37
C ASP A 234 19.30 -2.24 -21.34
N GLN A 235 19.53 -1.12 -22.01
CA GLN A 235 18.62 -0.60 -23.04
C GLN A 235 18.51 -1.54 -24.26
N PHE A 236 19.64 -2.09 -24.69
CA PHE A 236 19.65 -3.08 -25.77
C PHE A 236 18.82 -4.31 -25.42
N VAL A 237 18.95 -4.82 -24.19
CA VAL A 237 18.18 -5.97 -23.69
C VAL A 237 16.70 -5.67 -23.62
N ILE A 238 16.28 -4.50 -23.15
CA ILE A 238 14.87 -4.09 -23.09
C ILE A 238 14.30 -4.01 -24.51
N ASN A 239 15.00 -3.37 -25.43
CA ASN A 239 14.56 -3.18 -26.82
C ASN A 239 14.46 -4.50 -27.60
N ASN A 240 15.25 -5.51 -27.21
CA ASN A 240 15.34 -6.80 -27.87
C ASN A 240 14.88 -7.97 -26.96
N ALA A 241 14.03 -7.71 -25.99
CA ALA A 241 13.70 -8.65 -24.93
C ALA A 241 13.08 -9.98 -25.42
N ILE A 242 12.47 -9.99 -26.60
CA ILE A 242 11.93 -11.19 -27.24
C ILE A 242 13.03 -12.15 -27.68
N SER A 243 14.20 -11.62 -28.09
CA SER A 243 15.37 -12.37 -28.59
C SER A 243 16.38 -12.70 -27.51
N VAL A 244 16.37 -11.94 -26.39
CA VAL A 244 17.30 -12.14 -25.28
C VAL A 244 16.82 -13.28 -24.40
N ILE A 245 17.68 -14.28 -24.22
CA ILE A 245 17.34 -15.52 -23.51
C ILE A 245 18.42 -15.94 -22.52
N ARG A 246 18.00 -16.83 -21.63
CA ARG A 246 18.88 -17.70 -20.85
C ARG A 246 18.37 -19.11 -20.87
N THR A 247 19.22 -20.06 -20.55
CA THR A 247 18.83 -21.44 -20.27
C THR A 247 18.86 -21.72 -18.79
N ALA A 248 17.98 -22.58 -18.29
CA ALA A 248 17.92 -22.99 -16.90
C ALA A 248 17.45 -24.44 -16.77
N ARG A 249 18.05 -25.20 -15.87
CA ARG A 249 17.61 -26.56 -15.57
C ARG A 249 16.33 -26.51 -14.73
N PRO A 250 15.24 -27.13 -15.17
CA PRO A 250 14.05 -27.27 -14.34
C PRO A 250 14.32 -28.18 -13.14
N ASP A 251 13.71 -27.87 -12.00
CA ASP A 251 13.69 -28.80 -10.88
C ASP A 251 12.71 -29.93 -11.20
N MET A 252 13.27 -31.12 -11.48
CA MET A 252 12.51 -32.29 -11.90
C MET A 252 11.49 -32.77 -10.88
N LYS A 253 11.61 -32.38 -9.60
CA LYS A 253 10.63 -32.73 -8.56
C LYS A 253 9.42 -31.80 -8.55
N SER A 254 9.58 -30.58 -9.05
CA SER A 254 8.55 -29.53 -9.03
C SER A 254 7.80 -29.39 -10.34
N VAL A 255 8.23 -30.05 -11.43
CA VAL A 255 7.60 -29.96 -12.76
C VAL A 255 6.74 -31.18 -13.08
N GLY A 256 5.69 -30.97 -13.89
CA GLY A 256 4.81 -32.06 -14.35
C GLY A 256 5.53 -33.05 -15.28
N LYS A 257 4.92 -34.23 -15.47
CA LYS A 257 5.49 -35.33 -16.30
C LYS A 257 5.83 -34.89 -17.72
N GLU A 258 4.97 -34.14 -18.39
CA GLU A 258 5.20 -33.61 -19.74
C GLU A 258 6.49 -32.79 -19.84
N VAL A 259 6.77 -31.96 -18.83
CA VAL A 259 8.00 -31.15 -18.78
C VAL A 259 9.20 -32.04 -18.48
N GLN A 260 9.06 -33.05 -17.60
CA GLN A 260 10.13 -34.04 -17.33
C GLN A 260 10.54 -34.79 -18.57
N GLU A 261 9.55 -35.29 -19.35
CA GLU A 261 9.76 -36.00 -20.61
C GLU A 261 10.43 -35.11 -21.66
N ALA A 262 9.97 -33.85 -21.79
CA ALA A 262 10.57 -32.87 -22.70
C ALA A 262 12.05 -32.56 -22.32
N VAL A 263 12.36 -32.42 -21.05
CA VAL A 263 13.74 -32.22 -20.56
C VAL A 263 14.63 -33.42 -20.91
N LEU A 264 14.14 -34.65 -20.71
CA LEU A 264 14.90 -35.87 -21.03
C LEU A 264 15.12 -36.00 -22.55
N ALA A 265 14.08 -35.85 -23.33
CA ALA A 265 14.15 -35.89 -24.82
C ALA A 265 15.14 -34.84 -25.35
N SER A 266 15.15 -33.62 -24.74
CA SER A 266 16.08 -32.56 -25.14
C SER A 266 17.54 -32.85 -24.76
N ARG A 267 17.81 -33.74 -23.77
CA ARG A 267 19.17 -34.20 -23.43
C ARG A 267 19.72 -35.16 -24.46
N ASP A 268 18.85 -36.01 -25.03
CA ASP A 268 19.23 -36.98 -26.03
C ASP A 268 19.59 -36.33 -27.39
N LYS A 269 19.11 -35.08 -27.57
CA LYS A 269 19.35 -34.26 -28.78
C LYS A 269 19.84 -32.86 -28.40
N PRO A 270 21.06 -32.72 -27.93
CA PRO A 270 21.55 -31.50 -27.29
C PRO A 270 21.68 -30.28 -28.22
N THR A 271 21.72 -30.49 -29.54
CA THR A 271 21.81 -29.42 -30.53
C THR A 271 20.45 -29.01 -31.12
N GLU A 272 19.39 -29.78 -30.86
CA GLU A 272 18.06 -29.50 -31.35
C GLU A 272 17.25 -28.73 -30.29
N ILE A 273 16.41 -27.79 -30.75
CA ILE A 273 15.45 -27.12 -29.86
C ILE A 273 14.15 -27.91 -29.87
N LEU A 274 13.74 -28.38 -28.72
CA LEU A 274 12.50 -29.11 -28.53
C LEU A 274 11.40 -28.13 -28.07
N TYR A 275 10.23 -28.20 -28.69
CA TYR A 275 9.05 -27.41 -28.37
C TYR A 275 8.01 -28.24 -27.63
N LEU A 276 7.46 -27.70 -26.55
CA LEU A 276 6.35 -28.29 -25.81
C LEU A 276 5.16 -27.31 -25.80
N HIS A 277 4.10 -27.72 -26.55
CA HIS A 277 2.82 -27.01 -26.49
C HIS A 277 2.05 -27.34 -25.21
N ARG A 278 1.37 -26.34 -24.62
CA ARG A 278 0.60 -26.50 -23.40
C ARG A 278 -0.73 -25.73 -23.47
N GLU A 279 -1.86 -26.46 -23.47
CA GLU A 279 -3.20 -25.86 -23.67
C GLU A 279 -3.55 -24.71 -22.73
N ASN A 280 -3.23 -24.83 -21.41
CA ASN A 280 -3.63 -23.87 -20.39
C ASN A 280 -2.44 -23.11 -19.76
N ASN A 281 -1.26 -23.21 -20.35
CA ASN A 281 -0.04 -22.61 -19.84
C ASN A 281 0.83 -22.11 -21.02
N PRO A 282 1.74 -21.17 -20.79
CA PRO A 282 2.68 -20.74 -21.83
C PRO A 282 3.52 -21.92 -22.36
N ASP A 283 3.69 -21.95 -23.68
CA ASP A 283 4.55 -22.91 -24.36
C ASP A 283 5.99 -22.85 -23.86
N MET A 284 6.70 -23.96 -23.98
CA MET A 284 8.08 -24.07 -23.51
C MET A 284 9.01 -24.57 -24.60
N TYR A 285 10.24 -24.08 -24.55
CA TYR A 285 11.33 -24.51 -25.43
C TYR A 285 12.47 -25.08 -24.59
N PHE A 286 13.10 -26.14 -25.04
CA PHE A 286 14.19 -26.82 -24.38
C PHE A 286 15.36 -27.04 -25.32
N ILE A 287 16.57 -26.92 -24.80
CA ILE A 287 17.82 -27.23 -25.48
C ILE A 287 18.77 -27.88 -24.50
N SER A 288 19.38 -29.03 -24.87
CA SER A 288 20.37 -29.72 -24.01
C SER A 288 19.90 -30.04 -22.59
N GLY A 289 18.58 -30.31 -22.40
CA GLY A 289 17.96 -30.58 -21.10
C GLY A 289 17.70 -29.35 -20.25
N GLU A 290 17.85 -28.16 -20.80
CA GLU A 290 17.56 -26.88 -20.13
C GLU A 290 16.38 -26.18 -20.81
N ARG A 291 15.54 -25.50 -20.02
CA ARG A 291 14.46 -24.65 -20.52
C ARG A 291 15.03 -23.32 -20.99
N ILE A 292 14.57 -22.86 -22.16
CA ILE A 292 14.82 -21.51 -22.67
C ILE A 292 13.84 -20.55 -21.98
N LEU A 293 14.36 -19.49 -21.38
CA LEU A 293 13.61 -18.43 -20.73
C LEU A 293 13.86 -17.12 -21.44
N PHE A 294 12.81 -16.39 -21.78
CA PHE A 294 12.88 -15.13 -22.52
C PHE A 294 12.88 -13.92 -21.58
N TYR A 295 13.67 -12.91 -21.92
CA TYR A 295 13.76 -11.69 -21.11
C TYR A 295 12.45 -10.88 -21.11
N LYS A 296 11.66 -10.95 -22.17
CA LYS A 296 10.33 -10.35 -22.27
C LYS A 296 9.43 -10.69 -21.07
N ASP A 297 9.59 -11.89 -20.51
CA ASP A 297 8.80 -12.35 -19.35
C ASP A 297 9.18 -11.66 -18.05
N LYS A 298 10.33 -10.95 -18.02
CA LYS A 298 10.81 -10.13 -16.92
C LYS A 298 10.34 -8.68 -17.01
N LEU A 299 9.84 -8.24 -18.15
CA LEU A 299 9.44 -6.87 -18.36
C LEU A 299 8.02 -6.63 -17.86
N ARG A 300 7.83 -5.48 -17.20
CA ARG A 300 6.52 -4.95 -16.81
C ARG A 300 6.49 -3.46 -17.09
N LEU A 301 5.29 -2.95 -17.34
CA LEU A 301 5.03 -1.51 -17.39
C LEU A 301 4.87 -1.03 -15.94
N ILE A 302 5.80 -0.21 -15.47
CA ILE A 302 5.77 0.41 -14.14
C ILE A 302 5.92 1.91 -14.33
N ASP A 303 4.97 2.69 -13.82
CA ASP A 303 4.95 4.16 -13.94
C ASP A 303 5.09 4.67 -15.39
N GLY A 304 4.49 3.96 -16.36
CA GLY A 304 4.54 4.31 -17.77
C GLY A 304 5.83 3.90 -18.50
N GLU A 305 6.78 3.28 -17.81
CA GLU A 305 8.04 2.79 -18.39
C GLU A 305 8.08 1.26 -18.44
N LEU A 306 8.55 0.70 -19.55
CA LEU A 306 8.81 -0.73 -19.68
C LEU A 306 10.17 -1.05 -19.03
N VAL A 307 10.14 -1.76 -17.90
CA VAL A 307 11.32 -2.02 -17.07
C VAL A 307 11.45 -3.48 -16.68
N SER A 308 12.68 -3.88 -16.33
CA SER A 308 12.92 -5.16 -15.66
C SER A 308 12.25 -5.13 -14.29
N ALA A 309 11.49 -6.18 -13.98
CA ALA A 309 10.70 -6.23 -12.78
C ALA A 309 10.76 -7.59 -12.09
N GLU A 310 10.53 -7.59 -10.79
CA GLU A 310 10.33 -8.79 -9.98
C GLU A 310 9.07 -8.68 -9.14
N PRO A 311 8.46 -9.79 -8.72
CA PRO A 311 7.35 -9.76 -7.80
C PRO A 311 7.71 -9.02 -6.52
N LEU A 312 6.78 -8.21 -6.02
CA LEU A 312 6.94 -7.49 -4.77
C LEU A 312 7.27 -8.46 -3.62
N THR A 313 8.25 -8.09 -2.80
CA THR A 313 8.66 -8.84 -1.60
C THR A 313 8.16 -8.15 -0.33
N THR A 314 8.46 -8.73 0.84
CA THR A 314 8.19 -8.12 2.15
C THR A 314 9.25 -7.13 2.60
N LEU A 315 10.32 -6.94 1.85
CA LEU A 315 11.32 -5.89 2.06
C LEU A 315 11.05 -4.74 1.08
N TRP A 316 10.69 -3.59 1.62
CA TRP A 316 10.42 -2.36 0.87
C TRP A 316 11.52 -1.34 1.15
N ASP A 317 12.60 -1.41 0.40
CA ASP A 317 13.78 -0.53 0.52
C ASP A 317 14.00 0.39 -0.69
N ASP A 318 13.13 0.28 -1.67
CA ASP A 318 13.14 1.03 -2.93
C ASP A 318 12.33 2.33 -2.89
N ILE A 319 11.58 2.60 -1.81
CA ILE A 319 10.80 3.83 -1.63
C ILE A 319 11.61 4.82 -0.78
N LEU A 320 11.98 5.95 -1.39
CA LEU A 320 12.71 6.99 -0.69
C LEU A 320 11.76 7.81 0.19
N SER A 321 12.11 7.94 1.48
CA SER A 321 11.39 8.79 2.45
C SER A 321 12.08 10.16 2.63
N ASN A 322 13.02 10.51 1.77
CA ASN A 322 13.76 11.77 1.83
C ASN A 322 13.06 12.86 1.02
N ASN A 323 13.17 14.11 1.46
CA ASN A 323 12.65 15.29 0.75
C ASN A 323 11.12 15.32 0.55
N LEU A 324 10.36 14.73 1.48
CA LEU A 324 8.89 14.70 1.41
C LEU A 324 8.22 16.07 1.65
N HIS A 325 8.95 17.08 2.14
CA HIS A 325 8.40 18.39 2.49
C HIS A 325 7.71 19.12 1.32
N LYS A 326 8.08 18.82 0.07
CA LYS A 326 7.44 19.38 -1.13
C LYS A 326 6.27 18.54 -1.66
N GLU A 327 6.12 17.31 -1.22
CA GLU A 327 5.09 16.40 -1.70
C GLU A 327 3.71 16.86 -1.23
N GLY A 328 2.74 16.95 -2.14
CA GLY A 328 1.38 17.43 -1.86
C GLY A 328 1.31 18.91 -1.47
N ASN A 329 2.35 19.71 -1.73
CA ASN A 329 2.43 21.16 -1.43
C ASN A 329 2.20 21.52 0.04
N VAL A 330 2.35 20.57 0.97
CA VAL A 330 2.22 20.79 2.41
C VAL A 330 3.50 20.39 3.13
N SER A 331 3.91 21.19 4.12
CA SER A 331 5.05 20.87 4.97
C SER A 331 4.57 20.21 6.25
N PHE A 332 4.96 18.96 6.47
CA PHE A 332 4.62 18.22 7.69
C PHE A 332 5.91 17.57 8.21
N PRO A 333 6.65 18.27 9.06
CA PRO A 333 7.89 17.75 9.61
C PRO A 333 7.63 16.55 10.52
N LYS A 334 8.46 15.52 10.40
CA LYS A 334 8.43 14.31 11.25
C LYS A 334 7.09 13.54 11.24
N GLY A 335 6.83 12.78 10.22
CA GLY A 335 5.64 11.89 10.21
C GLY A 335 4.98 11.71 8.86
N LYS A 336 5.27 12.59 7.89
CA LYS A 336 4.72 12.47 6.55
C LYS A 336 5.20 11.18 5.86
N LYS A 337 4.26 10.39 5.38
CA LYS A 337 4.56 9.19 4.60
C LYS A 337 4.67 9.51 3.11
N PRO A 338 5.57 8.85 2.36
CA PRO A 338 5.68 9.06 0.92
C PRO A 338 4.44 8.57 0.18
N GLU A 339 3.99 9.30 -0.83
CA GLU A 339 2.85 8.90 -1.67
C GLU A 339 3.09 7.56 -2.37
N HIS A 340 4.32 7.25 -2.76
CA HIS A 340 4.69 5.95 -3.36
C HIS A 340 4.44 4.76 -2.42
N LEU A 341 4.56 4.96 -1.10
CA LEU A 341 4.22 3.93 -0.12
C LEU A 341 2.73 3.62 -0.15
N ILE A 342 1.91 4.66 -0.08
CA ILE A 342 0.45 4.51 -0.10
C ILE A 342 -0.03 3.98 -1.46
N LYS A 343 0.56 4.44 -2.57
CA LYS A 343 0.29 3.89 -3.91
C LYS A 343 0.47 2.38 -3.92
N ARG A 344 1.59 1.87 -3.41
CA ARG A 344 1.87 0.43 -3.33
C ARG A 344 0.85 -0.32 -2.47
N VAL A 345 0.49 0.23 -1.32
CA VAL A 345 -0.57 -0.32 -0.45
C VAL A 345 -1.89 -0.46 -1.22
N LEU A 346 -2.30 0.60 -1.91
CA LEU A 346 -3.54 0.62 -2.68
C LEU A 346 -3.50 -0.28 -3.91
N GLU A 347 -2.37 -0.38 -4.60
CA GLU A 347 -2.17 -1.30 -5.71
C GLU A 347 -2.36 -2.77 -5.30
N ILE A 348 -1.88 -3.15 -4.11
CA ILE A 348 -2.03 -4.52 -3.59
C ILE A 348 -3.50 -4.83 -3.28
N ALA A 349 -4.21 -3.88 -2.64
CA ALA A 349 -5.44 -4.17 -1.92
C ALA A 349 -6.72 -3.68 -2.61
N THR A 350 -6.62 -2.82 -3.63
CA THR A 350 -7.79 -2.10 -4.19
C THR A 350 -7.82 -2.03 -5.71
N SER A 351 -9.01 -1.78 -6.24
CA SER A 351 -9.29 -1.36 -7.61
C SER A 351 -9.93 0.03 -7.65
N GLU A 352 -10.08 0.65 -8.82
CA GLU A 352 -10.79 1.92 -8.97
C GLU A 352 -12.22 1.82 -8.40
N GLY A 353 -12.66 2.88 -7.73
CA GLY A 353 -13.97 2.96 -7.08
C GLY A 353 -14.07 2.27 -5.71
N ASP A 354 -13.09 1.47 -5.29
CA ASP A 354 -13.08 0.89 -3.95
C ASP A 354 -12.95 1.96 -2.86
N LEU A 355 -13.52 1.68 -1.68
CA LEU A 355 -13.46 2.57 -0.53
C LEU A 355 -12.20 2.32 0.30
N VAL A 356 -11.41 3.38 0.47
CA VAL A 356 -10.19 3.44 1.29
C VAL A 356 -10.46 4.27 2.54
N MET A 357 -9.87 3.91 3.68
CA MET A 357 -10.00 4.69 4.92
C MET A 357 -8.64 4.86 5.59
N ASP A 358 -8.46 6.04 6.19
CA ASP A 358 -7.37 6.32 7.12
C ASP A 358 -7.91 7.12 8.31
N SER A 359 -7.85 6.53 9.51
CA SER A 359 -8.33 7.15 10.74
C SER A 359 -7.24 7.80 11.58
N PHE A 360 -6.01 7.85 11.07
CA PHE A 360 -4.87 8.57 11.65
C PHE A 360 -4.19 9.38 10.54
N LEU A 361 -4.96 10.29 9.94
CA LEU A 361 -4.69 10.86 8.63
C LEU A 361 -3.44 11.74 8.55
N GLY A 362 -3.12 12.48 9.61
CA GLY A 362 -1.95 13.33 9.70
C GLY A 362 -1.90 14.39 8.59
N SER A 363 -0.97 14.23 7.66
CA SER A 363 -0.78 15.16 6.54
C SER A 363 -1.67 14.91 5.31
N GLY A 364 -2.60 13.97 5.37
CA GLY A 364 -3.53 13.68 4.28
C GLY A 364 -2.94 12.85 3.13
N THR A 365 -1.82 12.15 3.33
CA THR A 365 -1.18 11.39 2.24
C THR A 365 -2.09 10.29 1.70
N THR A 366 -2.74 9.54 2.58
CA THR A 366 -3.59 8.41 2.16
C THR A 366 -4.75 8.85 1.28
N ILE A 367 -5.47 9.89 1.68
CA ILE A 367 -6.61 10.40 0.89
C ILE A 367 -6.16 11.05 -0.42
N ALA A 368 -5.00 11.72 -0.43
CA ALA A 368 -4.45 12.31 -1.65
C ALA A 368 -4.13 11.23 -2.69
N VAL A 369 -3.46 10.15 -2.28
CA VAL A 369 -3.15 9.04 -3.19
C VAL A 369 -4.40 8.27 -3.61
N ALA A 370 -5.33 8.01 -2.69
CA ALA A 370 -6.61 7.38 -3.00
C ALA A 370 -7.39 8.17 -4.07
N HIS A 371 -7.43 9.50 -3.93
CA HIS A 371 -8.07 10.39 -4.89
C HIS A 371 -7.37 10.37 -6.27
N LYS A 372 -6.04 10.54 -6.31
CA LYS A 372 -5.24 10.45 -7.55
C LYS A 372 -5.42 9.11 -8.27
N MET A 373 -5.65 8.03 -7.52
CA MET A 373 -5.87 6.69 -8.06
C MET A 373 -7.35 6.36 -8.29
N LYS A 374 -8.26 7.33 -8.19
CA LYS A 374 -9.71 7.18 -8.40
C LYS A 374 -10.38 6.18 -7.44
N ARG A 375 -9.91 6.12 -6.20
CA ARG A 375 -10.57 5.40 -5.10
C ARG A 375 -11.45 6.39 -4.35
N ARG A 376 -12.58 5.91 -3.82
CA ARG A 376 -13.34 6.65 -2.82
C ARG A 376 -12.59 6.60 -1.50
N TRP A 377 -12.74 7.62 -0.67
CA TRP A 377 -11.97 7.66 0.55
C TRP A 377 -12.71 8.32 1.72
N ILE A 378 -12.34 7.91 2.93
CA ILE A 378 -12.69 8.53 4.20
C ILE A 378 -11.40 8.77 4.95
N GLY A 379 -11.13 10.02 5.32
CA GLY A 379 -10.00 10.42 6.14
C GLY A 379 -10.46 11.08 7.42
N ILE A 380 -9.87 10.70 8.56
CA ILE A 380 -10.20 11.26 9.87
C ILE A 380 -8.94 11.84 10.48
N GLU A 381 -9.01 13.11 10.91
CA GLU A 381 -7.93 13.82 11.58
C GLU A 381 -8.49 14.60 12.77
N MET A 382 -7.87 14.40 13.94
CA MET A 382 -8.32 15.02 15.19
C MET A 382 -7.87 16.47 15.31
N GLY A 383 -6.68 16.78 14.81
CA GLY A 383 -6.04 18.08 15.00
C GLY A 383 -6.37 19.08 13.89
N GLU A 384 -5.91 20.31 14.10
CA GLU A 384 -5.99 21.42 13.13
C GLU A 384 -5.37 21.06 11.75
N GLN A 385 -4.63 19.95 11.68
CA GLN A 385 -4.06 19.42 10.44
C GLN A 385 -5.14 19.07 9.41
N ALA A 386 -6.36 18.75 9.85
CA ALA A 386 -7.51 18.57 8.96
C ALA A 386 -7.70 19.80 8.04
N TYR A 387 -7.58 21.00 8.61
CA TYR A 387 -7.78 22.28 7.90
C TYR A 387 -6.48 22.83 7.31
N THR A 388 -5.37 22.69 8.01
CA THR A 388 -4.10 23.34 7.63
C THR A 388 -3.26 22.50 6.66
N HIS A 389 -3.49 21.19 6.60
CA HIS A 389 -2.73 20.26 5.76
C HIS A 389 -3.62 19.42 4.84
N CYS A 390 -4.59 18.68 5.38
CA CYS A 390 -5.40 17.75 4.59
C CYS A 390 -6.25 18.49 3.55
N LYS A 391 -7.03 19.49 3.99
CA LYS A 391 -7.87 20.28 3.10
C LYS A 391 -7.07 20.99 1.99
N PRO A 392 -6.01 21.80 2.28
CA PRO A 392 -5.24 22.45 1.22
C PRO A 392 -4.58 21.47 0.26
N ARG A 393 -4.15 20.30 0.73
CA ARG A 393 -3.56 19.25 -0.09
C ARG A 393 -4.57 18.72 -1.11
N ILE A 394 -5.78 18.36 -0.66
CA ILE A 394 -6.83 17.86 -1.55
C ILE A 394 -7.34 18.95 -2.47
N ASP A 395 -7.51 20.19 -2.03
CA ASP A 395 -7.91 21.31 -2.88
C ASP A 395 -6.89 21.59 -3.99
N ALA A 396 -5.58 21.52 -3.67
CA ALA A 396 -4.52 21.66 -4.66
C ALA A 396 -4.54 20.52 -5.69
N LEU A 397 -4.90 19.32 -5.27
CA LEU A 397 -4.99 18.14 -6.11
C LEU A 397 -6.22 18.21 -7.03
N ILE A 398 -7.40 18.61 -6.52
CA ILE A 398 -8.64 18.80 -7.30
C ILE A 398 -8.44 19.89 -8.36
N SER A 399 -7.78 20.99 -8.00
CA SER A 399 -7.51 22.12 -8.91
C SER A 399 -6.31 21.88 -9.83
N ASP A 400 -5.75 20.67 -9.91
CA ASP A 400 -4.61 20.26 -10.72
C ASP A 400 -3.31 21.05 -10.45
N LYS A 401 -3.18 21.64 -9.26
CA LYS A 401 -1.98 22.39 -8.84
C LYS A 401 -0.91 21.50 -8.21
N ASP A 402 -1.27 20.32 -7.70
CA ASP A 402 -0.30 19.36 -7.17
C ASP A 402 0.25 18.46 -8.28
N LYS A 403 1.52 18.68 -8.63
CA LYS A 403 2.28 17.89 -9.62
C LYS A 403 3.31 16.96 -8.97
N SER A 404 3.25 16.82 -7.65
CA SER A 404 4.23 16.05 -6.85
C SER A 404 3.82 14.60 -6.64
N GLY A 405 4.70 13.84 -5.98
CA GLY A 405 4.46 12.47 -5.57
C GLY A 405 4.12 11.55 -6.74
N VAL A 406 2.98 10.86 -6.64
CA VAL A 406 2.56 9.88 -7.65
C VAL A 406 1.75 10.48 -8.81
N THR A 407 1.51 11.79 -8.85
CA THR A 407 0.68 12.48 -9.85
C THR A 407 1.00 12.05 -11.28
N LYS A 408 2.28 12.07 -11.65
CA LYS A 408 2.73 11.68 -12.99
C LYS A 408 2.56 10.18 -13.25
N SER A 409 2.87 9.33 -12.25
CA SER A 409 2.85 7.87 -12.42
C SER A 409 1.44 7.28 -12.54
N VAL A 410 0.42 8.03 -12.09
CA VAL A 410 -0.99 7.64 -12.19
C VAL A 410 -1.78 8.51 -13.18
N ASP A 411 -1.08 9.38 -13.92
CA ASP A 411 -1.65 10.30 -14.92
C ASP A 411 -2.83 11.12 -14.39
N TRP A 412 -2.69 11.68 -13.19
CA TRP A 412 -3.74 12.49 -12.57
C TRP A 412 -3.82 13.90 -13.21
N GLN A 413 -5.05 14.33 -13.58
CA GLN A 413 -5.31 15.57 -14.30
C GLN A 413 -6.28 16.52 -13.53
N GLY A 414 -6.45 16.30 -12.23
CA GLY A 414 -7.36 17.10 -11.42
C GLY A 414 -8.81 16.59 -11.43
N GLY A 415 -9.68 17.30 -10.74
CA GLY A 415 -11.11 17.00 -10.65
C GLY A 415 -11.51 16.20 -9.41
N GLY A 416 -12.77 15.80 -9.34
CA GLY A 416 -13.39 15.14 -8.18
C GLY A 416 -13.83 16.14 -7.11
N GLY A 417 -14.16 15.65 -5.93
CA GLY A 417 -14.62 16.47 -4.81
C GLY A 417 -14.55 15.72 -3.48
N TYR A 418 -14.90 16.42 -2.41
CA TYR A 418 -15.08 15.85 -1.08
C TYR A 418 -16.04 16.71 -0.23
N ARG A 419 -16.61 16.09 0.80
CA ARG A 419 -17.35 16.74 1.86
C ARG A 419 -16.56 16.76 3.14
N LEU A 420 -16.52 17.91 3.83
CA LEU A 420 -15.89 18.04 5.12
C LEU A 420 -16.94 17.90 6.21
N TYR A 421 -16.65 17.07 7.20
CA TYR A 421 -17.53 16.81 8.34
C TYR A 421 -16.83 17.12 9.65
N GLU A 422 -17.62 17.61 10.61
CA GLU A 422 -17.24 17.80 12.01
C GLU A 422 -17.89 16.71 12.85
N VAL A 423 -17.12 16.13 13.80
CA VAL A 423 -17.72 15.28 14.83
C VAL A 423 -18.48 16.16 15.78
N ALA A 424 -19.80 15.95 15.91
CA ALA A 424 -20.64 16.74 16.81
C ALA A 424 -20.16 16.68 18.26
N PRO A 425 -20.40 17.74 19.06
CA PRO A 425 -20.14 17.72 20.51
C PRO A 425 -20.97 16.63 21.20
N THR A 426 -20.77 16.44 22.52
CA THR A 426 -21.60 15.49 23.30
C THR A 426 -23.06 15.95 23.29
N LEU A 427 -23.99 14.97 23.16
CA LEU A 427 -25.43 15.25 23.22
C LEU A 427 -25.84 15.71 24.62
N ILE A 428 -25.21 15.14 25.64
CA ILE A 428 -25.56 15.38 27.04
C ILE A 428 -24.37 15.98 27.77
N ASN A 429 -24.54 17.17 28.29
CA ASN A 429 -23.59 17.86 29.15
C ASN A 429 -24.01 17.76 30.61
N LYS A 430 -23.10 18.12 31.52
CA LYS A 430 -23.42 18.41 32.90
C LYS A 430 -23.48 19.94 33.07
N ASP A 431 -24.54 20.39 33.70
CA ASP A 431 -24.68 21.80 34.09
C ASP A 431 -23.78 22.14 35.31
N PRO A 432 -23.73 23.43 35.73
CA PRO A 432 -22.97 23.82 36.91
C PRO A 432 -23.42 23.17 38.24
N PHE A 433 -24.58 22.51 38.24
CA PHE A 433 -25.12 21.76 39.38
C PHE A 433 -24.90 20.25 39.28
N ASP A 434 -24.09 19.80 38.30
CA ASP A 434 -23.77 18.41 38.02
C ASP A 434 -24.99 17.57 37.52
N GLU A 435 -26.05 18.28 37.05
CA GLU A 435 -27.23 17.64 36.41
C GLU A 435 -27.01 17.44 34.93
N TYR A 436 -27.58 16.35 34.36
CA TYR A 436 -27.48 16.05 32.94
C TYR A 436 -28.47 16.89 32.15
N VAL A 437 -27.98 17.67 31.20
CA VAL A 437 -28.77 18.53 30.31
C VAL A 437 -28.40 18.28 28.85
N ILE A 438 -29.36 18.46 27.95
CA ILE A 438 -29.08 18.41 26.52
C ILE A 438 -28.16 19.59 26.16
N ASN A 439 -27.15 19.30 25.33
CA ASN A 439 -26.21 20.31 24.86
C ASN A 439 -26.94 21.37 24.01
N GLU A 440 -26.74 22.63 24.34
CA GLU A 440 -27.37 23.78 23.69
C GLU A 440 -27.00 23.94 22.21
N ASP A 441 -25.89 23.34 21.77
CA ASP A 441 -25.46 23.33 20.36
C ASP A 441 -26.36 22.46 19.47
N TYR A 442 -27.26 21.65 20.05
CA TYR A 442 -28.16 20.79 19.30
C TYR A 442 -29.50 21.51 19.01
N ASP A 443 -29.70 21.83 17.75
CA ASP A 443 -31.03 22.25 17.27
C ASP A 443 -32.01 21.06 17.22
N ALA A 444 -33.28 21.34 16.91
CA ALA A 444 -34.33 20.31 16.90
C ALA A 444 -34.05 19.17 15.90
N ASN A 445 -33.45 19.47 14.74
CA ASN A 445 -33.14 18.48 13.71
C ASN A 445 -31.93 17.63 14.14
N MET A 446 -30.90 18.27 14.65
CA MET A 446 -29.73 17.57 15.22
C MET A 446 -30.13 16.65 16.36
N LEU A 447 -31.01 17.14 17.26
CA LEU A 447 -31.51 16.34 18.38
C LEU A 447 -32.27 15.11 17.88
N ALA A 448 -33.19 15.29 16.92
CA ALA A 448 -33.94 14.19 16.32
C ALA A 448 -32.99 13.17 15.63
N ALA A 449 -32.00 13.65 14.90
CA ALA A 449 -30.96 12.80 14.25
C ALA A 449 -30.13 12.04 15.28
N ALA A 450 -29.72 12.70 16.39
CA ALA A 450 -28.94 12.06 17.44
C ALA A 450 -29.75 10.99 18.19
N VAL A 451 -31.01 11.26 18.52
CA VAL A 451 -31.92 10.26 19.14
C VAL A 451 -32.11 9.07 18.20
N ALA A 452 -32.37 9.32 16.91
CA ALA A 452 -32.49 8.24 15.93
C ALA A 452 -31.21 7.40 15.84
N LEU A 453 -30.04 8.03 15.86
CA LEU A 453 -28.75 7.33 15.84
C LEU A 453 -28.55 6.45 17.09
N HIS A 454 -28.88 6.95 18.29
CA HIS A 454 -28.81 6.21 19.54
C HIS A 454 -29.74 5.00 19.58
N GLU A 455 -30.93 5.12 18.99
CA GLU A 455 -31.92 4.06 18.88
C GLU A 455 -31.69 3.12 17.68
N GLY A 456 -30.64 3.34 16.89
CA GLY A 456 -30.30 2.52 15.73
C GLY A 456 -31.18 2.77 14.50
N PHE A 457 -31.88 3.91 14.43
CA PHE A 457 -32.70 4.32 13.29
C PHE A 457 -31.95 5.29 12.37
N ARG A 458 -32.38 5.36 11.13
CA ARG A 458 -32.00 6.44 10.20
C ARG A 458 -32.95 7.62 10.36
N TYR A 459 -32.38 8.79 10.66
CA TYR A 459 -33.13 10.03 10.57
C TYR A 459 -33.22 10.46 9.10
N GLN A 460 -34.43 10.73 8.64
CA GLN A 460 -34.71 11.18 7.28
C GLN A 460 -35.73 12.30 7.40
N PRO A 461 -35.27 13.58 7.45
CA PRO A 461 -36.18 14.70 7.45
C PRO A 461 -36.91 14.77 6.10
N ASP A 462 -38.18 15.21 6.12
CA ASP A 462 -39.02 15.44 4.93
C ASP A 462 -38.45 16.53 4.01
#